data_a6ddaab31e2657dff2753fca4f6ba218
#
_entry.id   a6ddaab31e2657dff2753fca4f6ba218
#
_cell.length_a   1.000
_cell.length_b   1.000
_cell.length_c   1.000
_cell.angle_alpha   90.00
_cell.angle_beta   90.00
_cell.angle_gamma   90.00
#
_symmetry.space_group_name_H-M   'P 1'
#
loop_
_entity.id
_entity.type
_entity.pdbx_description
1 polymer ?
#
loop_
_entity_poly.entity_id
_entity_poly.type
_entity_poly.pdbx_seq_one_letter_code
_entity_poly.pdbx_strand_id
1 'polypeptide(L)'
;MKKLMMLMCVCTLLANLLAFSACAHEVKTQESNGEEVVSHQTEAVMIQEEVTSQAGVTVTVEYPEELASFISEEEIKDIILEQDLSNGARIILWDVGTSGGATPAYAPPARTPLFQYSGKKTKTASNVVLAKKFLLSVARGQTVSLSVERKFSCGTSFAPIIPYSTVQFAPTFDASVNAVFTVGYTFTGPGNLSTNNSRSYYVHFMGDKYNWTQTKTNIRDGYQETRSGTASCPTIYKVYAIDEKI
;
A
#
# COMPACT_ATOMS: atom_id res chain seq x y z
N MET A 1 55.97 22.86 1.00
CA MET A 1 54.80 22.54 1.83
C MET A 1 53.62 21.93 1.02
N LYS A 2 53.26 22.43 -0.17
CA LYS A 2 52.13 21.86 -0.96
C LYS A 2 52.30 20.40 -1.40
N LYS A 3 53.51 19.94 -1.71
CA LYS A 3 53.79 18.54 -2.15
C LYS A 3 53.69 17.51 -1.01
N LEU A 4 53.96 17.92 0.23
CA LEU A 4 53.85 17.05 1.41
C LEU A 4 52.43 16.83 1.83
N MET A 5 51.54 17.82 1.66
CA MET A 5 50.11 17.71 1.95
C MET A 5 49.35 16.78 0.95
N MET A 6 49.83 16.77 -0.33
CA MET A 6 49.20 15.89 -1.34
C MET A 6 49.58 14.40 -1.12
N LEU A 7 50.75 14.12 -0.57
CA LEU A 7 51.18 12.75 -0.23
C LEU A 7 50.42 12.17 0.94
N MET A 8 50.08 13.00 1.95
CA MET A 8 49.28 12.54 3.11
C MET A 8 47.81 12.25 2.72
N CYS A 9 47.21 13.01 1.78
CA CYS A 9 45.84 12.72 1.29
C CYS A 9 45.76 11.41 0.51
N VAL A 10 46.78 11.05 -0.26
CA VAL A 10 46.81 9.79 -1.04
C VAL A 10 46.97 8.58 -0.09
N CYS A 11 47.78 8.70 0.97
CA CYS A 11 47.95 7.63 1.95
C CYS A 11 46.68 7.37 2.78
N THR A 12 45.88 8.40 3.10
CA THR A 12 44.58 8.21 3.81
C THR A 12 43.52 7.59 2.92
N LEU A 13 43.53 7.85 1.62
CA LEU A 13 42.62 7.18 0.66
C LEU A 13 42.97 5.71 0.46
N LEU A 14 44.27 5.35 0.39
CA LEU A 14 44.72 3.96 0.28
C LEU A 14 44.47 3.14 1.56
N ALA A 15 44.56 3.75 2.74
CA ALA A 15 44.27 3.07 4.01
C ALA A 15 42.78 2.73 4.16
N ASN A 16 41.88 3.55 3.63
CA ASN A 16 40.43 3.26 3.64
C ASN A 16 40.02 2.18 2.61
N LEU A 17 40.77 1.97 1.55
CA LEU A 17 40.51 0.88 0.59
C LEU A 17 40.93 -0.51 1.12
N LEU A 18 41.90 -0.57 2.03
CA LEU A 18 42.39 -1.83 2.59
C LEU A 18 41.57 -2.29 3.83
N ALA A 19 40.79 -1.41 4.43
CA ALA A 19 39.95 -1.75 5.59
C ALA A 19 38.63 -2.45 5.20
N PHE A 20 38.23 -2.44 3.92
CA PHE A 20 37.01 -3.10 3.45
C PHE A 20 37.19 -4.56 3.01
N SER A 21 38.43 -5.10 3.07
CA SER A 21 38.73 -6.46 2.61
C SER A 21 38.91 -7.50 3.71
N ALA A 22 38.65 -7.18 4.98
CA ALA A 22 38.91 -8.08 6.12
C ALA A 22 37.67 -8.47 6.93
N CYS A 23 36.47 -8.43 6.38
CA CYS A 23 35.27 -9.02 6.97
C CYS A 23 34.63 -10.06 6.05
N ALA A 24 35.46 -11.02 5.59
CA ALA A 24 34.93 -12.30 5.11
C ALA A 24 34.55 -13.11 6.36
N HIS A 25 33.30 -13.02 6.75
CA HIS A 25 32.73 -13.88 7.79
C HIS A 25 32.62 -15.29 7.20
N GLU A 26 33.38 -16.22 7.77
CA GLU A 26 33.39 -17.64 7.48
C GLU A 26 32.00 -18.20 7.75
N VAL A 27 31.19 -18.35 6.71
CA VAL A 27 29.92 -19.07 6.76
C VAL A 27 30.27 -20.54 6.84
N LYS A 28 30.18 -21.12 8.04
CA LYS A 28 30.15 -22.58 8.22
C LYS A 28 28.97 -23.13 7.44
N THR A 29 29.26 -23.78 6.35
CA THR A 29 28.31 -24.63 5.61
C THR A 29 27.86 -25.75 6.52
N GLN A 30 26.66 -25.64 7.06
CA GLN A 30 25.96 -26.77 7.67
C GLN A 30 25.34 -27.53 6.52
N GLU A 31 25.87 -28.71 6.22
CA GLU A 31 25.24 -29.67 5.32
C GLU A 31 23.87 -30.02 5.90
N SER A 32 22.83 -29.46 5.32
CA SER A 32 21.44 -29.88 5.50
C SER A 32 21.09 -30.80 4.34
N ASN A 33 20.70 -32.00 4.70
CA ASN A 33 20.21 -33.07 3.82
C ASN A 33 19.26 -32.52 2.75
N GLY A 34 19.55 -32.92 1.49
CA GLY A 34 18.80 -32.54 0.32
C GLY A 34 17.34 -32.97 0.39
N GLU A 35 16.48 -32.01 0.61
CA GLU A 35 15.15 -31.97 0.03
C GLU A 35 15.20 -30.89 -1.04
N GLU A 36 15.27 -31.38 -2.29
CA GLU A 36 15.08 -30.56 -3.47
C GLU A 36 13.65 -30.02 -3.43
N VAL A 37 13.48 -28.83 -2.84
CA VAL A 37 12.23 -28.06 -2.96
C VAL A 37 12.14 -27.65 -4.42
N VAL A 38 11.56 -28.54 -5.24
CA VAL A 38 11.06 -28.19 -6.56
C VAL A 38 9.95 -27.17 -6.33
N SER A 39 10.31 -25.90 -6.36
CA SER A 39 9.31 -24.85 -6.47
C SER A 39 8.65 -25.00 -7.84
N HIS A 40 7.55 -25.75 -7.89
CA HIS A 40 6.61 -25.62 -8.98
C HIS A 40 6.10 -24.19 -8.95
N GLN A 41 6.76 -23.30 -9.69
CA GLN A 41 6.11 -22.08 -10.14
C GLN A 41 5.01 -22.54 -11.10
N THR A 42 3.82 -22.79 -10.53
CA THR A 42 2.60 -22.87 -11.30
C THR A 42 2.49 -21.53 -11.98
N GLU A 43 2.63 -21.47 -13.31
CA GLU A 43 2.35 -20.24 -14.05
C GLU A 43 0.92 -19.85 -13.70
N ALA A 44 0.76 -18.71 -13.03
CA ALA A 44 -0.55 -18.20 -12.66
C ALA A 44 -1.35 -17.97 -13.94
N VAL A 45 -2.55 -18.57 -14.00
CA VAL A 45 -3.46 -18.34 -15.13
C VAL A 45 -3.87 -16.88 -15.10
N MET A 46 -3.48 -16.12 -16.13
CA MET A 46 -3.84 -14.72 -16.28
C MET A 46 -5.15 -14.59 -17.03
N ILE A 47 -6.12 -13.93 -16.43
CA ILE A 47 -7.39 -13.54 -17.06
C ILE A 47 -7.17 -12.20 -17.76
N GLN A 48 -7.77 -12.08 -18.95
CA GLN A 48 -7.75 -10.87 -19.77
C GLN A 48 -9.18 -10.52 -20.16
N GLU A 49 -9.60 -9.28 -19.92
CA GLU A 49 -10.91 -8.77 -20.31
C GLU A 49 -10.83 -7.32 -20.78
N GLU A 50 -11.80 -6.88 -21.58
CA GLU A 50 -11.90 -5.52 -22.05
C GLU A 50 -12.98 -4.76 -21.27
N VAL A 51 -12.63 -3.59 -20.77
CA VAL A 51 -13.55 -2.70 -20.05
C VAL A 51 -13.65 -1.39 -20.81
N THR A 52 -14.88 -0.97 -21.12
CA THR A 52 -15.15 0.30 -21.79
C THR A 52 -15.79 1.28 -20.80
N SER A 53 -15.20 2.47 -20.68
CA SER A 53 -15.74 3.56 -19.87
C SER A 53 -16.96 4.20 -20.53
N GLN A 54 -17.69 5.02 -19.77
CA GLN A 54 -18.81 5.81 -20.30
C GLN A 54 -18.36 6.81 -21.39
N ALA A 55 -17.11 7.22 -21.38
CA ALA A 55 -16.52 8.09 -22.41
C ALA A 55 -16.12 7.34 -23.69
N GLY A 56 -16.35 6.02 -23.77
CA GLY A 56 -16.00 5.19 -24.92
C GLY A 56 -14.53 4.78 -24.99
N VAL A 57 -13.76 5.00 -23.93
CA VAL A 57 -12.37 4.53 -23.83
C VAL A 57 -12.37 3.06 -23.43
N THR A 58 -11.75 2.21 -24.27
CA THR A 58 -11.59 0.77 -24.02
C THR A 58 -10.17 0.47 -23.57
N VAL A 59 -10.04 -0.25 -22.48
CA VAL A 59 -8.77 -0.71 -21.92
C VAL A 59 -8.80 -2.24 -21.76
N THR A 60 -7.63 -2.87 -21.81
CA THR A 60 -7.47 -4.28 -21.45
C THR A 60 -7.14 -4.39 -19.98
N VAL A 61 -7.88 -5.22 -19.23
CA VAL A 61 -7.64 -5.50 -17.81
C VAL A 61 -7.08 -6.91 -17.69
N GLU A 62 -6.00 -7.07 -16.94
CA GLU A 62 -5.35 -8.34 -16.71
C GLU A 62 -5.15 -8.60 -15.23
N TYR A 63 -5.38 -9.82 -14.80
CA TYR A 63 -5.19 -10.23 -13.42
C TYR A 63 -5.03 -11.75 -13.29
N PRO A 64 -4.31 -12.24 -12.27
CA PRO A 64 -4.30 -13.65 -11.91
C PRO A 64 -5.70 -14.12 -11.52
N GLU A 65 -6.07 -15.34 -11.90
CA GLU A 65 -7.40 -15.91 -11.63
C GLU A 65 -7.76 -15.86 -10.13
N GLU A 66 -6.81 -16.08 -9.26
CA GLU A 66 -6.99 -16.00 -7.80
C GLU A 66 -7.38 -14.60 -7.29
N LEU A 67 -7.10 -13.56 -8.07
CA LEU A 67 -7.46 -12.17 -7.75
C LEU A 67 -8.78 -11.71 -8.39
N ALA A 68 -9.48 -12.57 -9.13
CA ALA A 68 -10.72 -12.22 -9.83
C ALA A 68 -11.79 -11.62 -8.90
N SER A 69 -11.91 -12.11 -7.66
CA SER A 69 -12.87 -11.60 -6.69
C SER A 69 -12.58 -10.16 -6.18
N PHE A 70 -11.39 -9.65 -6.46
CA PHE A 70 -10.97 -8.30 -6.08
C PHE A 70 -11.14 -7.27 -7.21
N ILE A 71 -11.51 -7.70 -8.42
CA ILE A 71 -11.79 -6.82 -9.56
C ILE A 71 -13.24 -6.34 -9.50
N SER A 72 -13.44 -5.05 -9.76
CA SER A 72 -14.73 -4.43 -9.94
C SER A 72 -14.70 -3.57 -11.20
N GLU A 73 -15.69 -3.74 -12.08
CA GLU A 73 -15.79 -2.98 -13.32
C GLU A 73 -15.92 -1.47 -13.06
N GLU A 74 -16.65 -1.08 -11.99
CA GLU A 74 -16.77 0.30 -11.56
C GLU A 74 -15.41 0.89 -11.17
N GLU A 75 -14.60 0.15 -10.41
CA GLU A 75 -13.26 0.60 -10.01
C GLU A 75 -12.36 0.79 -11.24
N ILE A 76 -12.43 -0.10 -12.22
CA ILE A 76 -11.65 0.02 -13.46
C ILE A 76 -12.11 1.26 -14.25
N LYS A 77 -13.42 1.53 -14.35
CA LYS A 77 -13.94 2.74 -14.98
C LYS A 77 -13.46 4.02 -14.29
N ASP A 78 -13.40 4.00 -12.96
CA ASP A 78 -12.86 5.13 -12.18
C ASP A 78 -11.37 5.33 -12.46
N ILE A 79 -10.57 4.26 -12.57
CA ILE A 79 -9.16 4.34 -12.94
C ILE A 79 -9.00 4.96 -14.34
N ILE A 80 -9.80 4.52 -15.32
CA ILE A 80 -9.76 5.07 -16.68
C ILE A 80 -9.98 6.59 -16.68
N LEU A 81 -10.99 7.05 -15.95
CA LEU A 81 -11.34 8.47 -15.89
C LEU A 81 -10.29 9.30 -15.14
N GLU A 82 -9.82 8.81 -14.00
CA GLU A 82 -8.90 9.57 -13.15
C GLU A 82 -7.48 9.66 -13.70
N GLN A 83 -7.04 8.65 -14.44
CA GLN A 83 -5.71 8.62 -15.06
C GLN A 83 -5.72 9.15 -16.50
N ASP A 84 -6.91 9.59 -17.00
CA ASP A 84 -7.10 10.07 -18.38
C ASP A 84 -6.55 9.08 -19.42
N LEU A 85 -6.88 7.79 -19.24
CA LEU A 85 -6.34 6.73 -20.08
C LEU A 85 -6.89 6.81 -21.49
N SER A 86 -6.06 6.49 -22.47
CA SER A 86 -6.43 6.40 -23.88
C SER A 86 -6.81 4.97 -24.27
N ASN A 87 -7.47 4.81 -25.43
CA ASN A 87 -7.75 3.51 -26.02
C ASN A 87 -6.49 2.66 -26.19
N GLY A 88 -6.56 1.40 -25.79
CA GLY A 88 -5.46 0.44 -25.84
C GLY A 88 -4.49 0.54 -24.67
N ALA A 89 -4.78 1.35 -23.64
CA ALA A 89 -4.11 1.25 -22.36
C ALA A 89 -4.41 -0.11 -21.70
N ARG A 90 -3.51 -0.55 -20.82
CA ARG A 90 -3.62 -1.85 -20.16
C ARG A 90 -3.49 -1.65 -18.65
N ILE A 91 -4.45 -2.18 -17.92
CA ILE A 91 -4.48 -2.16 -16.45
C ILE A 91 -4.20 -3.58 -15.95
N ILE A 92 -3.27 -3.74 -15.05
CA ILE A 92 -2.90 -5.04 -14.49
C ILE A 92 -3.09 -4.98 -12.97
N LEU A 93 -3.94 -5.84 -12.40
CA LEU A 93 -3.96 -6.05 -10.97
C LEU A 93 -2.82 -6.98 -10.60
N TRP A 94 -1.82 -6.44 -9.90
CA TRP A 94 -0.55 -7.12 -9.62
C TRP A 94 -0.55 -7.85 -8.28
N ASP A 95 -1.13 -7.25 -7.25
CA ASP A 95 -1.10 -7.76 -5.89
C ASP A 95 -2.24 -7.20 -5.04
N VAL A 96 -2.68 -7.96 -4.06
CA VAL A 96 -3.69 -7.58 -3.07
C VAL A 96 -3.22 -8.00 -1.68
N GLY A 97 -3.16 -7.04 -0.76
CA GLY A 97 -2.79 -7.32 0.61
C GLY A 97 -3.85 -6.83 1.62
N THR A 98 -3.98 -7.58 2.70
CA THR A 98 -4.85 -7.24 3.82
C THR A 98 -4.04 -6.63 4.96
N SER A 99 -4.69 -5.85 5.83
CA SER A 99 -4.04 -5.33 7.02
C SER A 99 -3.80 -6.43 8.05
N GLY A 100 -2.56 -6.58 8.48
CA GLY A 100 -2.25 -7.14 9.79
C GLY A 100 -2.40 -6.04 10.85
N GLY A 101 -3.63 -5.68 11.21
CA GLY A 101 -3.87 -4.64 12.20
C GLY A 101 -3.45 -5.10 13.59
N ALA A 102 -2.38 -4.54 14.13
CA ALA A 102 -2.18 -4.55 15.57
C ALA A 102 -3.16 -3.52 16.16
N THR A 103 -4.20 -3.99 16.83
CA THR A 103 -5.05 -3.15 17.68
C THR A 103 -4.22 -2.69 18.88
N PRO A 104 -3.99 -1.38 19.06
CA PRO A 104 -3.39 -0.90 20.29
C PRO A 104 -4.34 -1.20 21.44
N ALA A 105 -3.91 -2.03 22.39
CA ALA A 105 -4.63 -2.27 23.63
C ALA A 105 -4.59 -1.01 24.49
N TYR A 106 -5.61 -0.18 24.43
CA TYR A 106 -5.80 0.91 25.36
C TYR A 106 -6.44 0.35 26.63
N ALA A 107 -5.68 0.28 27.70
CA ALA A 107 -6.20 0.01 29.03
C ALA A 107 -6.65 1.36 29.64
N PRO A 108 -7.96 1.58 29.88
CA PRO A 108 -8.42 2.80 30.52
C PRO A 108 -7.99 2.82 32.00
N PRO A 109 -7.62 3.99 32.54
CA PRO A 109 -7.28 4.12 33.96
C PRO A 109 -8.49 3.78 34.85
N ALA A 110 -8.26 3.03 35.92
CA ALA A 110 -9.24 2.58 36.89
C ALA A 110 -9.80 3.74 37.76
N ARG A 111 -10.49 4.69 37.16
CA ARG A 111 -11.29 5.71 37.84
C ARG A 111 -12.73 5.62 37.36
N THR A 112 -13.70 5.74 38.28
CA THR A 112 -15.13 5.82 37.95
C THR A 112 -15.29 6.95 36.91
N PRO A 113 -15.72 6.64 35.68
CA PRO A 113 -15.78 7.68 34.64
C PRO A 113 -16.91 8.65 34.99
N LEU A 114 -16.59 9.97 34.96
CA LEU A 114 -17.61 11.03 35.11
C LEU A 114 -18.60 11.07 33.93
N PHE A 115 -18.25 10.42 32.84
CA PHE A 115 -19.04 10.40 31.60
C PHE A 115 -19.24 8.99 31.09
N GLN A 116 -20.48 8.73 30.65
CA GLN A 116 -20.82 7.54 29.88
C GLN A 116 -20.89 7.91 28.40
N TYR A 117 -20.35 7.04 27.55
CA TYR A 117 -20.36 7.22 26.11
C TYR A 117 -21.20 6.12 25.46
N SER A 118 -22.10 6.51 24.57
CA SER A 118 -22.81 5.62 23.67
C SER A 118 -22.59 6.06 22.24
N GLY A 119 -22.58 5.13 21.29
CA GLY A 119 -22.35 5.48 19.90
C GLY A 119 -22.98 4.48 18.94
N LYS A 120 -23.25 4.98 17.74
CA LYS A 120 -23.75 4.19 16.62
C LYS A 120 -22.89 4.48 15.40
N LYS A 121 -22.55 3.44 14.65
CA LYS A 121 -21.95 3.58 13.30
C LYS A 121 -22.81 2.85 12.29
N THR A 122 -22.97 3.45 11.12
CA THR A 122 -23.71 2.89 10.00
C THR A 122 -22.81 2.95 8.77
N LYS A 123 -22.57 1.79 8.16
CA LYS A 123 -21.79 1.71 6.91
C LYS A 123 -22.57 2.38 5.79
N THR A 124 -21.91 3.29 5.06
CA THR A 124 -22.51 4.04 3.94
C THR A 124 -21.96 3.60 2.58
N ALA A 125 -20.72 3.08 2.55
CA ALA A 125 -20.12 2.52 1.36
C ALA A 125 -19.11 1.45 1.75
N SER A 126 -18.92 0.45 0.88
CA SER A 126 -17.95 -0.63 1.06
C SER A 126 -16.98 -0.64 -0.11
N ASN A 127 -15.75 -1.05 0.17
CA ASN A 127 -14.71 -1.30 -0.83
C ASN A 127 -14.47 -0.11 -1.78
N VAL A 128 -14.48 1.11 -1.25
CA VAL A 128 -14.20 2.34 -2.02
C VAL A 128 -12.73 2.71 -1.91
N VAL A 129 -12.20 3.37 -2.93
CA VAL A 129 -10.84 3.89 -2.90
C VAL A 129 -10.75 5.02 -1.88
N LEU A 130 -9.87 4.88 -0.90
CA LEU A 130 -9.63 5.87 0.15
C LEU A 130 -8.37 6.70 -0.11
N ALA A 131 -7.35 6.09 -0.70
CA ALA A 131 -6.11 6.77 -1.06
C ALA A 131 -5.41 6.05 -2.22
N LYS A 132 -4.70 6.82 -3.05
CA LYS A 132 -3.85 6.33 -4.14
C LYS A 132 -2.44 6.83 -3.94
N LYS A 133 -1.45 5.98 -4.18
CA LYS A 133 -0.03 6.31 -4.08
C LYS A 133 0.69 5.81 -5.32
N PHE A 134 1.39 6.70 -6.02
CA PHE A 134 2.31 6.32 -7.07
C PHE A 134 3.54 5.65 -6.48
N LEU A 135 3.96 4.53 -7.04
CA LEU A 135 5.13 3.77 -6.58
C LEU A 135 6.35 4.08 -7.47
N LEU A 136 6.26 3.75 -8.76
CA LEU A 136 7.30 4.02 -9.75
C LEU A 136 6.76 3.78 -11.17
N SER A 137 7.54 4.18 -12.17
CA SER A 137 7.29 3.85 -13.58
C SER A 137 8.49 3.14 -14.18
N VAL A 138 8.24 2.18 -15.08
CA VAL A 138 9.26 1.37 -15.74
C VAL A 138 9.06 1.45 -17.24
N ALA A 139 10.12 1.79 -17.97
CA ALA A 139 10.10 1.86 -19.42
C ALA A 139 9.94 0.46 -20.07
N ARG A 140 9.44 0.42 -21.30
CA ARG A 140 9.30 -0.79 -22.09
C ARG A 140 10.60 -1.59 -22.17
N GLY A 141 10.51 -2.91 -21.97
CA GLY A 141 11.63 -3.83 -22.02
C GLY A 141 12.59 -3.72 -20.84
N GLN A 142 12.32 -2.87 -19.86
CA GLN A 142 13.17 -2.69 -18.68
C GLN A 142 12.60 -3.46 -17.48
N THR A 143 13.50 -3.82 -16.57
CA THR A 143 13.17 -4.32 -15.23
C THR A 143 13.91 -3.49 -14.20
N VAL A 144 13.23 -3.05 -13.16
CA VAL A 144 13.78 -2.24 -12.09
C VAL A 144 13.62 -3.00 -10.77
N SER A 145 14.71 -3.14 -10.03
CA SER A 145 14.68 -3.67 -8.65
C SER A 145 14.77 -2.52 -7.66
N LEU A 146 14.01 -2.59 -6.58
CA LEU A 146 14.09 -1.60 -5.51
C LEU A 146 15.45 -1.69 -4.80
N SER A 147 16.16 -0.57 -4.72
CA SER A 147 17.39 -0.42 -3.95
C SER A 147 17.13 -0.03 -2.48
N VAL A 148 15.91 0.43 -2.18
CA VAL A 148 15.46 0.81 -0.84
C VAL A 148 14.05 0.30 -0.63
N GLU A 149 13.71 -0.02 0.62
CA GLU A 149 12.34 -0.37 0.99
C GLU A 149 11.39 0.80 0.73
N ARG A 150 10.22 0.50 0.18
CA ARG A 150 9.11 1.43 0.01
C ARG A 150 7.95 0.99 0.87
N LYS A 151 7.51 1.89 1.74
CA LYS A 151 6.36 1.65 2.64
C LYS A 151 5.32 2.74 2.45
N PHE A 152 4.09 2.31 2.21
CA PHE A 152 2.91 3.16 2.16
C PHE A 152 1.94 2.72 3.25
N SER A 153 1.26 3.67 3.87
CA SER A 153 0.25 3.39 4.89
C SER A 153 -0.99 4.23 4.67
N CYS A 154 -2.14 3.66 5.03
CA CYS A 154 -3.41 4.36 5.10
C CYS A 154 -4.05 3.97 6.43
N GLY A 155 -4.42 4.97 7.24
CA GLY A 155 -5.10 4.78 8.51
C GLY A 155 -6.54 5.28 8.46
N THR A 156 -7.31 4.97 9.51
CA THR A 156 -8.66 5.51 9.68
C THR A 156 -8.63 7.03 9.72
N SER A 157 -9.55 7.64 8.99
CA SER A 157 -9.74 9.08 8.97
C SER A 157 -11.16 9.47 9.36
N PHE A 158 -11.31 10.65 9.98
CA PHE A 158 -12.60 11.21 10.40
C PHE A 158 -12.86 12.55 9.71
N ALA A 159 -14.11 12.80 9.35
CA ALA A 159 -14.57 14.10 8.91
C ALA A 159 -15.87 14.49 9.68
N PRO A 160 -15.93 15.66 10.38
CA PRO A 160 -14.82 16.62 10.53
C PRO A 160 -13.60 16.00 11.24
N ILE A 161 -12.42 16.57 11.02
CA ILE A 161 -11.20 16.14 11.71
C ILE A 161 -11.39 16.38 13.21
N ILE A 162 -11.44 15.31 13.98
CA ILE A 162 -11.52 15.32 15.44
C ILE A 162 -10.30 14.63 16.01
N PRO A 163 -9.76 15.13 17.13
CA PRO A 163 -8.71 14.40 17.82
C PRO A 163 -9.20 12.98 18.15
N TYR A 164 -8.43 11.97 17.79
CA TYR A 164 -8.78 10.56 18.01
C TYR A 164 -9.19 10.27 19.47
N SER A 165 -8.51 10.90 20.41
CA SER A 165 -8.80 10.79 21.85
C SER A 165 -10.19 11.27 22.27
N THR A 166 -10.92 12.01 21.44
CA THR A 166 -12.27 12.52 21.76
C THR A 166 -13.39 11.60 21.28
N VAL A 167 -13.07 10.58 20.47
CA VAL A 167 -14.04 9.59 19.99
C VAL A 167 -13.86 8.31 20.80
N GLN A 168 -14.76 8.06 21.77
CA GLN A 168 -14.62 6.95 22.71
C GLN A 168 -14.85 5.56 22.10
N PHE A 169 -15.49 5.49 20.93
CA PHE A 169 -15.58 4.25 20.15
C PHE A 169 -14.57 4.22 18.98
N ALA A 170 -13.57 5.10 19.00
CA ALA A 170 -12.47 5.10 18.04
C ALA A 170 -11.80 3.71 17.87
N PRO A 171 -11.62 2.88 18.91
CA PRO A 171 -11.09 1.51 18.73
C PRO A 171 -11.89 0.65 17.76
N THR A 172 -13.19 0.92 17.56
CA THR A 172 -14.01 0.20 16.57
C THR A 172 -13.77 0.65 15.12
N PHE A 173 -13.03 1.73 14.95
CA PHE A 173 -12.59 2.26 13.66
C PHE A 173 -11.06 2.16 13.49
N ASP A 174 -10.36 1.58 14.48
CA ASP A 174 -8.90 1.47 14.42
C ASP A 174 -8.49 0.42 13.39
N ALA A 175 -8.25 0.90 12.19
CA ALA A 175 -7.75 0.12 11.08
C ALA A 175 -6.61 0.90 10.42
N SER A 176 -5.52 0.21 10.14
CA SER A 176 -4.45 0.69 9.28
C SER A 176 -4.03 -0.42 8.33
N VAL A 177 -3.80 -0.05 7.07
CA VAL A 177 -3.31 -0.95 6.03
C VAL A 177 -1.93 -0.47 5.62
N ASN A 178 -0.98 -1.39 5.55
CA ASN A 178 0.38 -1.10 5.12
C ASN A 178 0.73 -1.94 3.90
N ALA A 179 1.20 -1.30 2.83
CA ALA A 179 1.82 -1.93 1.69
C ALA A 179 3.35 -1.76 1.81
N VAL A 180 4.10 -2.86 1.85
CA VAL A 180 5.56 -2.84 2.02
C VAL A 180 6.21 -3.58 0.85
N PHE A 181 7.08 -2.89 0.13
CA PHE A 181 7.88 -3.45 -0.95
C PHE A 181 9.34 -3.47 -0.50
N THR A 182 9.88 -4.67 -0.31
CA THR A 182 11.23 -4.87 0.23
C THR A 182 12.32 -4.57 -0.81
N VAL A 183 13.55 -4.42 -0.33
CA VAL A 183 14.73 -4.32 -1.20
C VAL A 183 14.82 -5.59 -2.07
N GLY A 184 15.11 -5.40 -3.36
CA GLY A 184 15.18 -6.49 -4.34
C GLY A 184 13.83 -6.84 -4.99
N TYR A 185 12.69 -6.29 -4.53
CA TYR A 185 11.42 -6.45 -5.23
C TYR A 185 11.52 -5.87 -6.64
N THR A 186 11.09 -6.64 -7.64
CA THR A 186 11.27 -6.31 -9.05
C THR A 186 9.98 -5.87 -9.71
N PHE A 187 10.09 -4.85 -10.57
CA PHE A 187 9.00 -4.33 -11.39
C PHE A 187 9.41 -4.36 -12.85
N THR A 188 8.54 -4.84 -13.72
CA THR A 188 8.82 -4.98 -15.16
C THR A 188 7.99 -3.99 -15.96
N GLY A 189 8.60 -3.36 -16.95
CA GLY A 189 7.90 -2.53 -17.93
C GLY A 189 7.10 -3.37 -18.94
N PRO A 190 6.37 -2.71 -19.86
CA PRO A 190 5.74 -3.41 -20.97
C PRO A 190 6.74 -4.24 -21.74
N GLY A 191 6.30 -5.37 -22.30
CA GLY A 191 7.15 -6.24 -23.14
C GLY A 191 7.69 -5.48 -24.37
N ASN A 192 8.82 -5.94 -24.92
CA ASN A 192 9.48 -5.29 -26.07
C ASN A 192 8.57 -5.12 -27.29
N LEU A 193 7.60 -6.00 -27.47
CA LEU A 193 6.63 -5.97 -28.58
C LEU A 193 5.37 -5.14 -28.26
N SER A 194 5.25 -4.61 -27.06
CA SER A 194 4.12 -3.77 -26.66
C SER A 194 4.11 -2.46 -27.44
N THR A 195 2.91 -1.98 -27.76
CA THR A 195 2.71 -0.64 -28.30
C THR A 195 2.84 0.44 -27.23
N ASN A 196 2.72 0.07 -25.95
CA ASN A 196 2.89 0.96 -24.81
C ASN A 196 4.40 1.08 -24.48
N ASN A 197 4.82 2.27 -24.05
CA ASN A 197 6.24 2.56 -23.81
C ASN A 197 6.59 2.70 -22.33
N SER A 198 5.60 2.71 -21.47
CA SER A 198 5.77 2.85 -20.02
C SER A 198 4.74 2.01 -19.26
N ARG A 199 5.11 1.54 -18.07
CA ARG A 199 4.26 0.91 -17.06
C ARG A 199 4.40 1.64 -15.74
N SER A 200 3.32 2.25 -15.27
CA SER A 200 3.25 2.98 -14.01
C SER A 200 2.57 2.13 -12.95
N TYR A 201 3.19 2.00 -11.77
CA TYR A 201 2.68 1.21 -10.66
C TYR A 201 2.07 2.10 -9.58
N TYR A 202 0.88 1.74 -9.11
CA TYR A 202 0.11 2.46 -8.11
C TYR A 202 -0.36 1.52 -6.99
N VAL A 203 -0.40 2.04 -5.77
CA VAL A 203 -1.00 1.38 -4.61
C VAL A 203 -2.30 2.08 -4.29
N HIS A 204 -3.42 1.37 -4.40
CA HIS A 204 -4.74 1.85 -4.01
C HIS A 204 -5.11 1.25 -2.66
N PHE A 205 -5.43 2.10 -1.69
CA PHE A 205 -5.97 1.67 -0.41
C PHE A 205 -7.49 1.70 -0.47
N MET A 206 -8.10 0.54 -0.25
CA MET A 206 -9.54 0.34 -0.29
C MET A 206 -10.09 0.22 1.12
N GLY A 207 -11.36 0.57 1.30
CA GLY A 207 -11.97 0.44 2.61
C GLY A 207 -13.44 0.83 2.63
N ASP A 208 -13.98 0.91 3.85
CA ASP A 208 -15.37 1.20 4.12
C ASP A 208 -15.55 2.62 4.63
N LYS A 209 -16.66 3.27 4.24
CA LYS A 209 -17.10 4.55 4.79
C LYS A 209 -18.27 4.35 5.74
N TYR A 210 -18.29 5.15 6.80
CA TYR A 210 -19.31 5.10 7.86
C TYR A 210 -19.80 6.49 8.19
N ASN A 211 -21.09 6.60 8.51
CA ASN A 211 -21.63 7.67 9.34
C ASN A 211 -21.56 7.22 10.81
N TRP A 212 -21.17 8.11 11.70
CA TRP A 212 -21.14 7.83 13.12
C TRP A 212 -21.82 8.93 13.94
N THR A 213 -22.36 8.55 15.09
CA THR A 213 -22.92 9.44 16.09
C THR A 213 -22.46 8.96 17.45
N GLN A 214 -22.00 9.86 18.29
CA GLN A 214 -21.59 9.59 19.67
C GLN A 214 -22.33 10.53 20.61
N THR A 215 -22.88 9.99 21.68
CA THR A 215 -23.49 10.73 22.77
C THR A 215 -22.65 10.53 24.02
N LYS A 216 -22.21 11.66 24.61
CA LYS A 216 -21.53 11.75 25.89
C LYS A 216 -22.54 12.18 26.94
N THR A 217 -22.76 11.37 27.96
CA THR A 217 -23.68 11.66 29.06
C THR A 217 -22.88 11.89 30.34
N ASN A 218 -23.10 13.02 31.00
CA ASN A 218 -22.58 13.28 32.34
C ASN A 218 -23.41 12.47 33.35
N ILE A 219 -22.75 11.61 34.11
CA ILE A 219 -23.43 10.67 35.04
C ILE A 219 -24.04 11.42 36.25
N ARG A 220 -23.54 12.63 36.60
CA ARG A 220 -23.98 13.38 37.75
C ARG A 220 -25.30 14.11 37.54
N ASP A 221 -25.47 14.74 36.37
CA ASP A 221 -26.59 15.65 36.07
C ASP A 221 -27.43 15.20 34.86
N GLY A 222 -27.02 14.11 34.18
CA GLY A 222 -27.71 13.61 33.00
C GLY A 222 -27.50 14.45 31.73
N TYR A 223 -26.70 15.51 31.79
CA TYR A 223 -26.41 16.35 30.60
C TYR A 223 -25.83 15.52 29.45
N GLN A 224 -26.36 15.74 28.25
CA GLN A 224 -25.95 15.00 27.06
C GLN A 224 -25.36 15.95 25.99
N GLU A 225 -24.26 15.53 25.41
CA GLU A 225 -23.65 16.18 24.23
C GLU A 225 -23.57 15.13 23.12
N THR A 226 -24.12 15.44 21.94
CA THR A 226 -24.09 14.53 20.78
C THR A 226 -23.18 15.14 19.70
N ARG A 227 -22.31 14.28 19.14
CA ARG A 227 -21.46 14.59 17.99
C ARG A 227 -21.67 13.54 16.91
N SER A 228 -21.56 13.96 15.65
CA SER A 228 -21.66 13.09 14.49
C SER A 228 -20.66 13.47 13.41
N GLY A 229 -20.43 12.56 12.50
CA GLY A 229 -19.53 12.76 11.38
C GLY A 229 -19.43 11.52 10.49
N THR A 230 -18.41 11.52 9.64
CA THR A 230 -18.08 10.37 8.79
C THR A 230 -16.71 9.81 9.18
N ALA A 231 -16.50 8.52 8.93
CA ALA A 231 -15.22 7.85 9.09
C ALA A 231 -14.91 7.01 7.85
N SER A 232 -13.64 6.94 7.50
CA SER A 232 -13.13 6.06 6.44
C SER A 232 -12.13 5.08 7.05
N CYS A 233 -12.38 3.78 6.90
CA CYS A 233 -11.59 2.71 7.51
C CYS A 233 -10.98 1.85 6.41
N PRO A 234 -9.65 1.86 6.21
CA PRO A 234 -9.00 1.02 5.22
C PRO A 234 -9.09 -0.45 5.64
N THR A 235 -9.25 -1.34 4.64
CA THR A 235 -9.37 -2.79 4.85
C THR A 235 -8.32 -3.59 4.09
N ILE A 236 -8.01 -3.17 2.85
CA ILE A 236 -7.04 -3.83 1.97
C ILE A 236 -6.25 -2.79 1.19
N TYR A 237 -5.15 -3.21 0.57
CA TYR A 237 -4.55 -2.49 -0.54
C TYR A 237 -4.53 -3.35 -1.79
N LYS A 238 -4.51 -2.70 -2.96
CA LYS A 238 -4.32 -3.32 -4.27
C LYS A 238 -3.18 -2.63 -4.99
N VAL A 239 -2.38 -3.38 -5.73
CA VAL A 239 -1.31 -2.84 -6.58
C VAL A 239 -1.74 -2.95 -8.03
N TYR A 240 -1.90 -1.82 -8.68
CA TYR A 240 -2.19 -1.74 -10.11
C TYR A 240 -0.97 -1.29 -10.89
N ALA A 241 -0.77 -1.91 -12.05
CA ALA A 241 0.18 -1.47 -13.06
C ALA A 241 -0.61 -1.02 -14.30
N ILE A 242 -0.27 0.15 -14.83
CA ILE A 242 -0.93 0.75 -15.98
C ILE A 242 0.08 0.92 -17.09
N ASP A 243 -0.19 0.28 -18.24
CA ASP A 243 0.61 0.40 -19.46
C ASP A 243 -0.01 1.48 -20.36
N GLU A 244 0.79 2.47 -20.70
CA GLU A 244 0.35 3.59 -21.55
C GLU A 244 1.45 4.07 -22.50
N LYS A 245 1.02 4.81 -23.53
CA LYS A 245 1.92 5.59 -24.38
C LYS A 245 2.08 6.97 -23.77
N ILE A 246 3.29 7.30 -23.35
CA ILE A 246 3.68 8.63 -22.90
C ILE A 246 4.27 9.39 -24.08
#